data_a83bd0433fe3bfe2681358655df6f81f
#
_entry.id   a83bd0433fe3bfe2681358655df6f81f
#
_cell.length_a   1.000
_cell.length_b   1.000
_cell.length_c   1.000
_cell.angle_alpha   90.00
_cell.angle_beta   90.00
_cell.angle_gamma   90.00
#
_symmetry.space_group_name_H-M   'P 1'
#
loop_
_entity.id
_entity.type
_entity.pdbx_description
1 polymer ?
#
loop_
_entity_poly.entity_id
_entity_poly.type
_entity_poly.pdbx_seq_one_letter_code
_entity_poly.pdbx_strand_id
1 'polypeptide(L)'
;MNKELIEALNLLEKEKNISKATLLEAIENSLLTACKNHFGKADNIKVNINPETGDFSVYAEKEVVEEVEDPLTQISYAEARLKNPKFFLGDIINCPIESKSFGRIATQNAKNVILQKIREEERSMQFNEWYQKEKDVVTGIVQRYLGKNVSINLGKVDAILNEAEQVKGEVFKPTERIKVYVLEVKDTPKGPRISVSRTHPDLVKRLFEEEVAEVKDGIVEIKAIAREAGSRTKIAVCSNDPNVDPVGACVGMNGARVNSIVNELRGEKIEIGRAHV
;
A
#
# COMPACT_ATOMS: atom_id res chain seq x y z
N MET A 1 -11.48 -29.64 8.43
CA MET A 1 -11.64 -28.23 7.94
C MET A 1 -10.83 -27.25 8.78
N ASN A 2 -10.79 -27.43 10.11
CA ASN A 2 -10.12 -26.47 10.99
C ASN A 2 -8.56 -26.57 10.94
N LYS A 3 -8.00 -27.77 10.70
CA LYS A 3 -6.53 -27.94 10.54
C LYS A 3 -5.99 -27.21 9.30
N GLU A 4 -6.70 -27.26 8.19
CA GLU A 4 -6.32 -26.57 6.94
C GLU A 4 -6.29 -25.04 7.15
N LEU A 5 -7.22 -24.49 7.94
CA LEU A 5 -7.22 -23.08 8.29
C LEU A 5 -5.96 -22.69 9.09
N ILE A 6 -5.62 -23.48 10.10
CA ILE A 6 -4.43 -23.24 10.93
C ILE A 6 -3.13 -23.39 10.12
N GLU A 7 -3.06 -24.39 9.25
CA GLU A 7 -1.92 -24.57 8.34
C GLU A 7 -1.77 -23.36 7.41
N ALA A 8 -2.87 -22.88 6.84
CA ALA A 8 -2.87 -21.67 6.00
C ALA A 8 -2.43 -20.41 6.78
N LEU A 9 -2.89 -20.24 8.03
CA LEU A 9 -2.49 -19.12 8.89
C LEU A 9 -0.99 -19.19 9.24
N ASN A 10 -0.48 -20.38 9.57
CA ASN A 10 0.94 -20.59 9.85
C ASN A 10 1.82 -20.34 8.61
N LEU A 11 1.34 -20.69 7.42
CA LEU A 11 2.03 -20.43 6.16
C LEU A 11 2.11 -18.93 5.88
N LEU A 12 1.00 -18.20 6.07
CA LEU A 12 0.93 -16.75 5.91
C LEU A 12 1.83 -16.00 6.90
N GLU A 13 1.93 -16.47 8.13
CA GLU A 13 2.86 -15.93 9.12
C GLU A 13 4.32 -16.07 8.66
N LYS A 14 4.68 -17.23 8.10
CA LYS A 14 6.05 -17.49 7.61
C LYS A 14 6.38 -16.75 6.30
N GLU A 15 5.47 -16.75 5.34
CA GLU A 15 5.73 -16.20 4.00
C GLU A 15 5.46 -14.71 3.86
N LYS A 16 4.47 -14.19 4.59
CA LYS A 16 4.00 -12.81 4.46
C LYS A 16 4.26 -11.96 5.71
N ASN A 17 4.81 -12.57 6.76
CA ASN A 17 5.07 -11.91 8.05
C ASN A 17 3.82 -11.28 8.70
N ILE A 18 2.64 -11.86 8.43
CA ILE A 18 1.36 -11.44 9.00
C ILE A 18 1.12 -12.24 10.28
N SER A 19 1.03 -11.57 11.42
CA SER A 19 0.82 -12.26 12.71
C SER A 19 -0.46 -13.11 12.71
N LYS A 20 -0.33 -14.38 13.10
CA LYS A 20 -1.46 -15.29 13.28
C LYS A 20 -2.50 -14.72 14.24
N ALA A 21 -2.07 -14.06 15.32
CA ALA A 21 -2.97 -13.44 16.30
C ALA A 21 -3.84 -12.36 15.66
N THR A 22 -3.26 -11.48 14.83
CA THR A 22 -4.01 -10.43 14.12
C THR A 22 -5.04 -11.02 13.14
N LEU A 23 -4.69 -12.13 12.47
CA LEU A 23 -5.63 -12.80 11.56
C LEU A 23 -6.78 -13.45 12.33
N LEU A 24 -6.52 -14.10 13.47
CA LEU A 24 -7.56 -14.69 14.31
C LEU A 24 -8.50 -13.63 14.86
N GLU A 25 -7.98 -12.53 15.40
CA GLU A 25 -8.78 -11.40 15.87
C GLU A 25 -9.66 -10.80 14.76
N ALA A 26 -9.13 -10.63 13.56
CA ALA A 26 -9.90 -10.14 12.42
C ALA A 26 -11.03 -11.11 12.02
N ILE A 27 -10.79 -12.43 12.10
CA ILE A 27 -11.80 -13.46 11.85
C ILE A 27 -12.88 -13.41 12.94
N GLU A 28 -12.52 -13.31 14.22
CA GLU A 28 -13.46 -13.18 15.33
C GLU A 28 -14.36 -11.97 15.16
N ASN A 29 -13.79 -10.80 14.87
CA ASN A 29 -14.56 -9.57 14.63
C ASN A 29 -15.52 -9.69 13.43
N SER A 30 -15.09 -10.35 12.36
CA SER A 30 -15.94 -10.61 11.20
C SER A 30 -17.11 -11.55 11.53
N LEU A 31 -16.84 -12.59 12.33
CA LEU A 31 -17.87 -13.51 12.79
C LEU A 31 -18.86 -12.82 13.73
N LEU A 32 -18.40 -11.97 14.64
CA LEU A 32 -19.26 -11.14 15.48
C LEU A 32 -20.19 -10.26 14.62
N THR A 33 -19.64 -9.63 13.58
CA THR A 33 -20.43 -8.80 12.66
C THR A 33 -21.47 -9.63 11.91
N ALA A 34 -21.13 -10.84 11.46
CA ALA A 34 -22.07 -11.76 10.83
C ALA A 34 -23.17 -12.20 11.79
N CYS A 35 -22.84 -12.46 13.06
CA CYS A 35 -23.81 -12.76 14.12
C CYS A 35 -24.77 -11.59 14.33
N LYS A 36 -24.26 -10.35 14.40
CA LYS A 36 -25.07 -9.13 14.53
C LYS A 36 -26.11 -9.01 13.41
N ASN A 37 -25.67 -9.27 12.18
CA ASN A 37 -26.56 -9.21 11.03
C ASN A 37 -27.63 -10.32 11.03
N HIS A 38 -27.32 -11.48 11.60
CA HIS A 38 -28.25 -12.63 11.61
C HIS A 38 -29.24 -12.58 12.78
N PHE A 39 -28.81 -12.13 13.95
CA PHE A 39 -29.61 -12.16 15.18
C PHE A 39 -30.17 -10.79 15.60
N GLY A 40 -29.85 -9.71 14.90
CA GLY A 40 -30.40 -8.36 15.05
C GLY A 40 -29.91 -7.56 16.28
N LYS A 41 -29.78 -8.18 17.46
CA LYS A 41 -29.13 -7.64 18.66
C LYS A 41 -28.05 -8.60 19.10
N ALA A 42 -26.81 -8.19 19.10
CA ALA A 42 -25.71 -9.12 19.29
C ALA A 42 -24.61 -8.59 20.22
N ASP A 43 -24.96 -7.66 21.10
CA ASP A 43 -23.97 -7.15 22.07
C ASP A 43 -23.61 -8.20 23.13
N ASN A 44 -24.45 -9.22 23.29
CA ASN A 44 -24.26 -10.37 24.18
C ASN A 44 -23.64 -11.59 23.50
N ILE A 45 -23.34 -11.55 22.19
CA ILE A 45 -22.73 -12.68 21.48
C ILE A 45 -21.21 -12.55 21.56
N LYS A 46 -20.56 -13.65 21.94
CA LYS A 46 -19.11 -13.81 21.94
C LYS A 46 -18.71 -14.92 20.97
N VAL A 47 -17.63 -14.69 20.26
CA VAL A 47 -16.98 -15.68 19.40
C VAL A 47 -15.60 -15.94 19.96
N ASN A 48 -15.22 -17.18 20.08
CA ASN A 48 -13.88 -17.58 20.49
C ASN A 48 -13.33 -18.59 19.49
N ILE A 49 -12.11 -18.38 19.04
CA ILE A 49 -11.41 -19.28 18.13
C ILE A 49 -10.23 -19.89 18.88
N ASN A 50 -10.17 -21.21 18.92
CA ASN A 50 -9.00 -21.90 19.49
C ASN A 50 -7.81 -21.74 18.51
N PRO A 51 -6.70 -21.10 18.93
CA PRO A 51 -5.56 -20.84 18.06
C PRO A 51 -4.78 -22.10 17.64
N GLU A 52 -4.97 -23.23 18.34
CA GLU A 52 -4.27 -24.48 18.06
C GLU A 52 -5.08 -25.39 17.14
N THR A 53 -6.40 -25.51 17.39
CA THR A 53 -7.27 -26.44 16.63
C THR A 53 -8.03 -25.77 15.51
N GLY A 54 -8.18 -24.41 15.56
CA GLY A 54 -8.99 -23.65 14.62
C GLY A 54 -10.50 -23.87 14.84
N ASP A 55 -10.87 -24.50 15.96
CA ASP A 55 -12.28 -24.66 16.30
C ASP A 55 -12.83 -23.33 16.83
N PHE A 56 -13.99 -22.97 16.33
CA PHE A 56 -14.68 -21.78 16.81
C PHE A 56 -15.92 -22.16 17.59
N SER A 57 -16.14 -21.46 18.69
CA SER A 57 -17.33 -21.54 19.51
C SER A 57 -18.03 -20.18 19.53
N VAL A 58 -19.33 -20.21 19.35
CA VAL A 58 -20.20 -19.04 19.42
C VAL A 58 -21.13 -19.26 20.61
N TYR A 59 -21.18 -18.29 21.51
CA TYR A 59 -22.07 -18.34 22.65
C TYR A 59 -22.71 -16.99 22.92
N ALA A 60 -23.94 -17.02 23.45
CA ALA A 60 -24.61 -15.84 23.93
C ALA A 60 -24.45 -15.75 25.46
N GLU A 61 -24.00 -14.61 25.95
CA GLU A 61 -24.06 -14.27 27.37
C GLU A 61 -25.49 -13.92 27.69
N LYS A 62 -26.16 -14.77 28.51
CA LYS A 62 -27.54 -14.56 28.93
C LYS A 62 -27.62 -14.36 30.42
N GLU A 63 -28.40 -13.38 30.84
CA GLU A 63 -28.69 -13.12 32.24
C GLU A 63 -29.79 -14.07 32.72
N VAL A 64 -29.62 -14.63 33.90
CA VAL A 64 -30.61 -15.52 34.57
C VAL A 64 -31.68 -14.67 35.22
N VAL A 65 -32.92 -14.79 34.75
CA VAL A 65 -34.09 -14.04 35.24
C VAL A 65 -35.22 -15.00 35.63
N GLU A 66 -36.18 -14.53 36.44
CA GLU A 66 -37.37 -15.33 36.78
C GLU A 66 -38.33 -15.45 35.60
N GLU A 67 -38.63 -14.30 34.95
CA GLU A 67 -39.43 -14.22 33.72
C GLU A 67 -38.62 -13.69 32.59
N VAL A 68 -38.63 -14.38 31.44
CA VAL A 68 -37.84 -14.05 30.25
C VAL A 68 -38.64 -13.06 29.41
N GLU A 69 -38.17 -11.80 29.33
CA GLU A 69 -38.73 -10.77 28.44
C GLU A 69 -38.12 -10.86 27.03
N ASP A 70 -36.79 -11.06 26.96
CA ASP A 70 -36.06 -11.21 25.71
C ASP A 70 -35.28 -12.53 25.67
N PRO A 71 -35.73 -13.53 24.91
CA PRO A 71 -35.05 -14.83 24.78
C PRO A 71 -33.64 -14.77 24.24
N LEU A 72 -33.21 -13.65 23.62
CA LEU A 72 -31.86 -13.48 23.07
C LEU A 72 -30.86 -13.13 24.16
N THR A 73 -31.26 -12.32 25.14
CA THR A 73 -30.37 -11.79 26.20
C THR A 73 -30.63 -12.43 27.56
N GLN A 74 -31.74 -13.14 27.76
CA GLN A 74 -32.15 -13.68 29.03
C GLN A 74 -32.42 -15.19 28.94
N ILE A 75 -32.30 -15.87 30.06
CA ILE A 75 -32.65 -17.28 30.26
C ILE A 75 -33.39 -17.45 31.58
N SER A 76 -34.39 -18.36 31.59
CA SER A 76 -35.13 -18.61 32.81
C SER A 76 -34.27 -19.30 33.89
N TYR A 77 -34.55 -18.99 35.15
CA TYR A 77 -33.87 -19.62 36.30
C TYR A 77 -34.01 -21.14 36.27
N ALA A 78 -35.16 -21.66 35.86
CA ALA A 78 -35.42 -23.10 35.75
C ALA A 78 -34.48 -23.77 34.73
N GLU A 79 -34.33 -23.17 33.53
CA GLU A 79 -33.44 -23.68 32.47
C GLU A 79 -31.96 -23.52 32.85
N ALA A 80 -31.59 -22.44 33.54
CA ALA A 80 -30.24 -22.21 34.00
C ALA A 80 -29.80 -23.29 35.00
N ARG A 81 -30.67 -23.65 35.95
CA ARG A 81 -30.41 -24.70 36.95
C ARG A 81 -30.35 -26.12 36.36
N LEU A 82 -31.05 -26.39 35.25
CA LEU A 82 -30.90 -27.64 34.52
C LEU A 82 -29.49 -27.80 33.92
N LYS A 83 -28.86 -26.69 33.54
CA LYS A 83 -27.48 -26.71 33.05
C LYS A 83 -26.46 -26.80 34.16
N ASN A 84 -26.66 -26.05 35.25
CA ASN A 84 -25.79 -26.12 36.44
C ASN A 84 -26.57 -25.66 37.68
N PRO A 85 -26.70 -26.51 38.73
CA PRO A 85 -27.42 -26.19 39.97
C PRO A 85 -26.88 -25.01 40.77
N LYS A 86 -25.67 -24.52 40.41
CA LYS A 86 -24.99 -23.45 41.14
C LYS A 86 -25.30 -22.04 40.62
N PHE A 87 -26.12 -21.89 39.59
CA PHE A 87 -26.50 -20.58 39.08
C PHE A 87 -27.60 -19.94 39.90
N PHE A 88 -27.48 -18.62 40.09
CA PHE A 88 -28.42 -17.78 40.81
C PHE A 88 -29.04 -16.73 39.89
N LEU A 89 -30.11 -16.09 40.33
CA LEU A 89 -30.74 -14.97 39.64
C LEU A 89 -29.72 -13.82 39.50
N GLY A 90 -29.62 -13.24 38.31
CA GLY A 90 -28.67 -12.18 37.97
C GLY A 90 -27.29 -12.69 37.49
N ASP A 91 -27.06 -14.01 37.52
CA ASP A 91 -25.81 -14.56 36.93
C ASP A 91 -25.82 -14.47 35.41
N ILE A 92 -24.63 -14.23 34.84
CA ILE A 92 -24.43 -14.26 33.39
C ILE A 92 -23.89 -15.64 33.00
N ILE A 93 -24.59 -16.33 32.11
CA ILE A 93 -24.19 -17.67 31.66
C ILE A 93 -23.95 -17.70 30.16
N ASN A 94 -22.93 -18.46 29.75
CA ASN A 94 -22.60 -18.68 28.36
C ASN A 94 -23.48 -19.80 27.81
N CYS A 95 -24.40 -19.44 26.93
CA CYS A 95 -25.25 -20.39 26.20
C CYS A 95 -24.70 -20.64 24.81
N PRO A 96 -24.25 -21.87 24.50
CA PRO A 96 -23.73 -22.17 23.17
C PRO A 96 -24.85 -22.04 22.10
N ILE A 97 -24.51 -21.41 21.00
CA ILE A 97 -25.39 -21.28 19.85
C ILE A 97 -24.99 -22.35 18.84
N GLU A 98 -25.78 -23.44 18.79
CA GLU A 98 -25.59 -24.50 17.79
C GLU A 98 -26.38 -24.18 16.53
N SER A 99 -25.66 -23.88 15.44
CA SER A 99 -26.26 -23.78 14.11
C SER A 99 -25.34 -24.40 13.06
N LYS A 100 -25.78 -25.46 12.41
CA LYS A 100 -25.08 -26.12 11.29
C LYS A 100 -24.87 -25.15 10.10
N SER A 101 -25.76 -24.17 9.92
CA SER A 101 -25.64 -23.13 8.92
C SER A 101 -24.51 -22.13 9.23
N PHE A 102 -24.23 -21.92 10.53
CA PHE A 102 -23.21 -20.97 10.97
C PHE A 102 -21.80 -21.41 10.59
N GLY A 103 -21.51 -22.71 10.58
CA GLY A 103 -20.20 -23.24 10.19
C GLY A 103 -19.80 -22.88 8.76
N ARG A 104 -20.75 -22.85 7.82
CA ARG A 104 -20.49 -22.45 6.43
C ARG A 104 -20.26 -20.95 6.29
N ILE A 105 -21.09 -20.14 6.96
CA ILE A 105 -20.95 -18.68 6.99
C ILE A 105 -19.62 -18.28 7.62
N ALA A 106 -19.25 -18.90 8.75
CA ALA A 106 -18.00 -18.67 9.44
C ALA A 106 -16.78 -18.98 8.56
N THR A 107 -16.77 -20.12 7.87
CA THR A 107 -15.69 -20.50 6.96
C THR A 107 -15.55 -19.54 5.79
N GLN A 108 -16.68 -19.12 5.20
CA GLN A 108 -16.66 -18.16 4.09
C GLN A 108 -16.16 -16.78 4.53
N ASN A 109 -16.61 -16.32 5.70
CA ASN A 109 -16.17 -15.05 6.27
C ASN A 109 -14.69 -15.09 6.63
N ALA A 110 -14.22 -16.16 7.28
CA ALA A 110 -12.80 -16.33 7.58
C ALA A 110 -11.93 -16.24 6.32
N LYS A 111 -12.33 -16.94 5.25
CA LYS A 111 -11.64 -16.86 3.96
C LYS A 111 -11.59 -15.43 3.41
N ASN A 112 -12.71 -14.71 3.44
CA ASN A 112 -12.78 -13.34 2.94
C ASN A 112 -11.90 -12.39 3.75
N VAL A 113 -11.91 -12.51 5.08
CA VAL A 113 -11.08 -11.72 6.00
C VAL A 113 -9.60 -11.95 5.75
N ILE A 114 -9.19 -13.22 5.62
CA ILE A 114 -7.80 -13.58 5.32
C ILE A 114 -7.36 -12.95 3.99
N LEU A 115 -8.17 -13.11 2.93
CA LEU A 115 -7.86 -12.51 1.63
C LEU A 115 -7.81 -10.98 1.69
N GLN A 116 -8.66 -10.35 2.49
CA GLN A 116 -8.63 -8.91 2.71
C GLN A 116 -7.35 -8.49 3.42
N LYS A 117 -6.95 -9.17 4.49
CA LYS A 117 -5.72 -8.87 5.24
C LYS A 117 -4.47 -9.06 4.39
N ILE A 118 -4.40 -10.12 3.59
CA ILE A 118 -3.30 -10.31 2.64
C ILE A 118 -3.21 -9.11 1.68
N ARG A 119 -4.33 -8.66 1.11
CA ARG A 119 -4.34 -7.51 0.20
C ARG A 119 -3.95 -6.20 0.90
N GLU A 120 -4.35 -6.01 2.16
CA GLU A 120 -3.98 -4.83 2.96
C GLU A 120 -2.47 -4.81 3.18
N GLU A 121 -1.86 -5.93 3.58
CA GLU A 121 -0.41 -6.05 3.78
C GLU A 121 0.37 -5.88 2.46
N GLU A 122 -0.07 -6.50 1.38
CA GLU A 122 0.55 -6.31 0.05
C GLU A 122 0.52 -4.84 -0.38
N ARG A 123 -0.56 -4.10 -0.11
CA ARG A 123 -0.65 -2.66 -0.37
C ARG A 123 0.29 -1.86 0.50
N SER A 124 0.36 -2.17 1.79
CA SER A 124 1.26 -1.50 2.74
C SER A 124 2.72 -1.70 2.33
N MET A 125 3.11 -2.92 1.94
CA MET A 125 4.45 -3.20 1.43
C MET A 125 4.74 -2.42 0.14
N GLN A 126 3.79 -2.39 -0.81
CA GLN A 126 3.93 -1.62 -2.05
C GLN A 126 4.04 -0.12 -1.76
N PHE A 127 3.22 0.40 -0.84
CA PHE A 127 3.30 1.80 -0.43
C PHE A 127 4.67 2.13 0.14
N ASN A 128 5.19 1.34 1.07
CA ASN A 128 6.49 1.56 1.69
C ASN A 128 7.64 1.48 0.67
N GLU A 129 7.58 0.53 -0.27
CA GLU A 129 8.56 0.42 -1.36
C GLU A 129 8.59 1.69 -2.23
N TRP A 130 7.41 2.20 -2.60
CA TRP A 130 7.32 3.37 -3.46
C TRP A 130 7.53 4.69 -2.71
N TYR A 131 7.19 4.76 -1.43
CA TYR A 131 7.47 5.91 -0.59
C TYR A 131 8.98 6.21 -0.48
N GLN A 132 9.80 5.16 -0.45
CA GLN A 132 11.27 5.31 -0.46
C GLN A 132 11.81 5.85 -1.80
N LYS A 133 11.03 5.70 -2.89
CA LYS A 133 11.37 6.21 -4.23
C LYS A 133 10.74 7.58 -4.51
N GLU A 134 10.08 8.18 -3.53
CA GLU A 134 9.58 9.55 -3.65
C GLU A 134 10.74 10.51 -3.86
N LYS A 135 10.57 11.50 -4.74
CA LYS A 135 11.59 12.46 -5.17
C LYS A 135 12.78 11.83 -5.92
N ASP A 136 12.57 10.68 -6.51
CA ASP A 136 13.55 10.02 -7.37
C ASP A 136 13.02 9.81 -8.78
N VAL A 137 13.91 9.46 -9.72
CA VAL A 137 13.55 9.14 -11.09
C VAL A 137 13.37 7.65 -11.25
N VAL A 138 12.29 7.28 -11.92
CA VAL A 138 11.99 5.88 -12.23
C VAL A 138 11.67 5.72 -13.71
N THR A 139 12.02 4.57 -14.26
CA THR A 139 11.65 4.21 -15.64
C THR A 139 10.30 3.49 -15.62
N GLY A 140 9.35 4.00 -16.38
CA GLY A 140 8.04 3.38 -16.54
C GLY A 140 7.72 3.11 -18.00
N ILE A 141 6.69 2.29 -18.22
CA ILE A 141 6.17 1.96 -19.54
C ILE A 141 4.82 2.62 -19.72
N VAL A 142 4.67 3.41 -20.76
CA VAL A 142 3.39 4.05 -21.10
C VAL A 142 2.36 2.97 -21.45
N GLN A 143 1.23 2.95 -20.74
CA GLN A 143 0.15 2.00 -21.01
C GLN A 143 -0.91 2.63 -21.93
N ARG A 144 -1.57 3.67 -21.45
CA ARG A 144 -2.70 4.31 -22.16
C ARG A 144 -2.97 5.73 -21.66
N TYR A 145 -3.68 6.46 -22.47
CA TYR A 145 -4.27 7.74 -22.04
C TYR A 145 -5.56 7.51 -21.23
N LEU A 146 -5.70 8.20 -20.14
CA LEU A 146 -6.91 8.29 -19.29
C LEU A 146 -7.46 9.71 -19.40
N GLY A 147 -8.20 10.00 -20.46
CA GLY A 147 -8.56 11.34 -20.84
C GLY A 147 -7.32 12.15 -21.22
N LYS A 148 -6.99 13.19 -20.45
CA LYS A 148 -5.79 14.00 -20.65
C LYS A 148 -4.57 13.51 -19.87
N ASN A 149 -4.76 12.60 -18.92
CA ASN A 149 -3.69 12.01 -18.13
C ASN A 149 -3.12 10.77 -18.82
N VAL A 150 -1.89 10.42 -18.48
CA VAL A 150 -1.23 9.21 -18.99
C VAL A 150 -1.00 8.23 -17.85
N SER A 151 -1.40 6.97 -18.06
CA SER A 151 -1.09 5.86 -17.17
C SER A 151 0.25 5.26 -17.54
N ILE A 152 1.14 5.17 -16.56
CA ILE A 152 2.50 4.64 -16.70
C ILE A 152 2.64 3.44 -15.78
N ASN A 153 3.00 2.30 -16.33
CA ASN A 153 3.27 1.11 -15.57
C ASN A 153 4.69 1.13 -15.01
N LEU A 154 4.80 0.98 -13.70
CA LEU A 154 6.07 0.91 -12.96
C LEU A 154 6.42 -0.52 -12.52
N GLY A 155 5.80 -1.53 -13.15
CA GLY A 155 5.94 -2.94 -12.82
C GLY A 155 4.72 -3.47 -12.04
N LYS A 156 4.75 -3.41 -10.73
CA LYS A 156 3.62 -3.89 -9.88
C LYS A 156 2.52 -2.86 -9.67
N VAL A 157 2.82 -1.58 -9.90
CA VAL A 157 1.93 -0.44 -9.63
C VAL A 157 1.89 0.49 -10.83
N ASP A 158 0.76 1.14 -11.05
CA ASP A 158 0.58 2.15 -12.08
C ASP A 158 0.71 3.56 -11.49
N ALA A 159 1.46 4.42 -12.18
CA ALA A 159 1.57 5.83 -11.88
C ALA A 159 0.71 6.67 -12.83
N ILE A 160 0.35 7.85 -12.38
CA ILE A 160 -0.44 8.81 -13.15
C ILE A 160 0.40 10.04 -13.45
N LEU A 161 0.60 10.30 -14.73
CA LEU A 161 1.17 11.55 -15.24
C LEU A 161 0.01 12.47 -15.61
N ASN A 162 -0.26 13.44 -14.74
CA ASN A 162 -1.34 14.41 -14.91
C ASN A 162 -1.03 15.36 -16.08
N GLU A 163 -2.06 15.96 -16.72
CA GLU A 163 -1.92 16.92 -17.81
C GLU A 163 -0.95 18.07 -17.48
N ALA A 164 -1.04 18.61 -16.26
CA ALA A 164 -0.19 19.71 -15.80
C ALA A 164 1.28 19.34 -15.66
N GLU A 165 1.56 18.05 -15.49
CA GLU A 165 2.90 17.49 -15.31
C GLU A 165 3.49 16.93 -16.60
N GLN A 166 2.77 17.03 -17.71
CA GLN A 166 3.24 16.68 -19.06
C GLN A 166 3.93 17.88 -19.72
N VAL A 167 4.99 17.61 -20.43
CA VAL A 167 5.66 18.63 -21.25
C VAL A 167 4.81 18.91 -22.49
N LYS A 168 4.56 20.18 -22.76
CA LYS A 168 3.76 20.60 -23.93
C LYS A 168 4.41 20.12 -25.22
N GLY A 169 3.64 19.38 -26.03
CA GLY A 169 4.12 18.83 -27.29
C GLY A 169 4.72 17.43 -27.20
N GLU A 170 4.94 16.87 -26.01
CA GLU A 170 5.29 15.46 -25.88
C GLU A 170 4.08 14.58 -26.23
N VAL A 171 4.30 13.61 -27.11
CA VAL A 171 3.32 12.56 -27.43
C VAL A 171 3.88 11.23 -26.99
N PHE A 172 3.12 10.52 -26.13
CA PHE A 172 3.53 9.23 -25.60
C PHE A 172 2.88 8.10 -26.40
N LYS A 173 3.70 7.16 -26.84
CA LYS A 173 3.21 5.97 -27.54
C LYS A 173 3.00 4.83 -26.52
N PRO A 174 1.94 4.02 -26.66
CA PRO A 174 1.81 2.81 -25.86
C PRO A 174 3.06 1.93 -25.96
N THR A 175 3.44 1.29 -24.86
CA THR A 175 4.65 0.46 -24.70
C THR A 175 5.99 1.20 -24.71
N GLU A 176 5.99 2.51 -24.88
CA GLU A 176 7.19 3.33 -24.81
C GLU A 176 7.74 3.40 -23.40
N ARG A 177 9.06 3.30 -23.25
CA ARG A 177 9.74 3.51 -21.95
C ARG A 177 10.10 4.97 -21.80
N ILE A 178 9.76 5.53 -20.65
CA ILE A 178 10.07 6.93 -20.32
C ILE A 178 10.57 7.02 -18.89
N LYS A 179 11.45 7.97 -18.63
CA LYS A 179 11.87 8.32 -17.28
C LYS A 179 10.96 9.40 -16.71
N VAL A 180 10.50 9.23 -15.50
CA VAL A 180 9.60 10.15 -14.81
C VAL A 180 10.05 10.39 -13.38
N TYR A 181 9.84 11.61 -12.89
CA TYR A 181 10.12 11.99 -11.52
C TYR A 181 8.91 11.67 -10.63
N VAL A 182 9.12 10.97 -9.53
CA VAL A 182 8.07 10.66 -8.57
C VAL A 182 7.81 11.87 -7.69
N LEU A 183 6.66 12.52 -7.86
CA LEU A 183 6.27 13.70 -7.08
C LEU A 183 5.79 13.34 -5.69
N GLU A 184 4.88 12.38 -5.62
CA GLU A 184 4.17 12.04 -4.41
C GLU A 184 3.60 10.62 -4.48
N VAL A 185 3.66 9.93 -3.36
CA VAL A 185 3.06 8.62 -3.17
C VAL A 185 1.99 8.71 -2.08
N LYS A 186 0.72 8.53 -2.45
CA LYS A 186 -0.42 8.56 -1.53
C LYS A 186 -0.93 7.17 -1.26
N ASP A 187 -1.16 6.86 0.01
CA ASP A 187 -1.90 5.66 0.38
C ASP A 187 -3.39 5.86 0.14
N THR A 188 -4.01 4.92 -0.56
CA THR A 188 -5.45 4.91 -0.79
C THR A 188 -6.03 3.53 -0.53
N PRO A 189 -7.34 3.43 -0.22
CA PRO A 189 -7.99 2.13 0.01
C PRO A 189 -7.89 1.15 -1.17
N LYS A 190 -7.55 1.65 -2.37
CA LYS A 190 -7.36 0.83 -3.59
C LYS A 190 -5.90 0.47 -3.85
N GLY A 191 -4.97 0.99 -3.06
CA GLY A 191 -3.51 0.81 -3.20
C GLY A 191 -2.78 2.15 -3.34
N PRO A 192 -1.44 2.13 -3.42
CA PRO A 192 -0.64 3.34 -3.54
C PRO A 192 -0.96 4.07 -4.85
N ARG A 193 -1.24 5.37 -4.75
CA ARG A 193 -1.41 6.25 -5.89
C ARG A 193 -0.13 7.05 -6.07
N ILE A 194 0.56 6.80 -7.18
CA ILE A 194 1.83 7.43 -7.50
C ILE A 194 1.56 8.52 -8.53
N SER A 195 1.92 9.76 -8.17
CA SER A 195 1.89 10.91 -9.09
C SER A 195 3.30 11.17 -9.59
N VAL A 196 3.45 11.32 -10.89
CA VAL A 196 4.74 11.52 -11.53
C VAL A 196 4.73 12.77 -12.41
N SER A 197 5.93 13.32 -12.66
CA SER A 197 6.12 14.54 -13.45
C SER A 197 7.22 14.36 -14.50
N ARG A 198 7.03 15.05 -15.63
CA ARG A 198 8.06 15.29 -16.65
C ARG A 198 8.48 16.77 -16.68
N THR A 199 7.76 17.65 -15.98
CA THR A 199 8.03 19.10 -15.95
C THR A 199 8.89 19.52 -14.77
N HIS A 200 8.99 18.70 -13.71
CA HIS A 200 9.70 19.07 -12.49
C HIS A 200 11.20 19.29 -12.74
N PRO A 201 11.82 20.38 -12.21
CA PRO A 201 13.26 20.66 -12.39
C PRO A 201 14.17 19.54 -11.90
N ASP A 202 13.80 18.89 -10.79
CA ASP A 202 14.60 17.81 -10.19
C ASP A 202 14.65 16.55 -11.10
N LEU A 203 13.77 16.40 -12.08
CA LEU A 203 13.94 15.36 -13.10
C LEU A 203 15.31 15.49 -13.78
N VAL A 204 15.68 16.72 -14.17
CA VAL A 204 16.96 16.97 -14.83
C VAL A 204 18.12 16.71 -13.88
N LYS A 205 18.00 17.15 -12.62
CA LYS A 205 19.01 16.89 -11.57
C LYS A 205 19.29 15.39 -11.40
N ARG A 206 18.21 14.60 -11.27
CA ARG A 206 18.33 13.15 -11.12
C ARG A 206 18.86 12.45 -12.36
N LEU A 207 18.51 12.93 -13.55
CA LEU A 207 19.10 12.43 -14.80
C LEU A 207 20.61 12.67 -14.87
N PHE A 208 21.11 13.82 -14.37
CA PHE A 208 22.54 14.05 -14.23
C PHE A 208 23.19 13.14 -13.19
N GLU A 209 22.53 12.89 -12.05
CA GLU A 209 23.03 11.95 -11.03
C GLU A 209 23.12 10.49 -11.55
N GLU A 210 22.24 10.10 -12.48
CA GLU A 210 22.31 8.78 -13.13
C GLU A 210 23.41 8.70 -14.21
N GLU A 211 23.59 9.75 -15.01
CA GLU A 211 24.47 9.73 -16.18
C GLU A 211 25.92 10.13 -15.85
N VAL A 212 26.12 10.94 -14.80
CA VAL A 212 27.40 11.54 -14.43
C VAL A 212 27.83 11.03 -13.06
N ALA A 213 28.83 10.13 -13.05
CA ALA A 213 29.31 9.52 -11.80
C ALA A 213 29.83 10.58 -10.81
N GLU A 214 30.51 11.63 -11.28
CA GLU A 214 31.04 12.71 -10.47
C GLU A 214 29.94 13.51 -9.77
N VAL A 215 28.74 13.59 -10.35
CA VAL A 215 27.55 14.20 -9.71
C VAL A 215 26.96 13.25 -8.67
N LYS A 216 26.86 11.97 -9.00
CA LYS A 216 26.35 10.93 -8.10
C LYS A 216 27.20 10.79 -6.85
N ASP A 217 28.53 10.86 -7.02
CA ASP A 217 29.51 10.75 -5.92
C ASP A 217 29.66 12.06 -5.12
N GLY A 218 28.97 13.14 -5.52
CA GLY A 218 29.01 14.43 -4.84
C GLY A 218 30.30 15.23 -5.07
N ILE A 219 31.16 14.82 -6.02
CA ILE A 219 32.36 15.56 -6.43
C ILE A 219 31.93 16.83 -7.17
N VAL A 220 30.96 16.69 -8.06
CA VAL A 220 30.32 17.80 -8.77
C VAL A 220 28.92 18.01 -8.22
N GLU A 221 28.61 19.23 -7.83
CA GLU A 221 27.31 19.60 -7.31
C GLU A 221 26.55 20.52 -8.26
N ILE A 222 25.26 20.23 -8.46
CA ILE A 222 24.34 21.13 -9.14
C ILE A 222 23.77 22.11 -8.13
N LYS A 223 24.23 23.37 -8.15
CA LYS A 223 23.85 24.42 -7.19
C LYS A 223 22.51 25.06 -7.53
N ALA A 224 22.18 25.20 -8.82
CA ALA A 224 20.94 25.81 -9.24
C ALA A 224 20.46 25.21 -10.57
N ILE A 225 19.14 25.14 -10.72
CA ILE A 225 18.47 24.73 -11.96
C ILE A 225 17.37 25.74 -12.25
N ALA A 226 17.36 26.23 -13.49
CA ALA A 226 16.25 27.00 -14.07
C ALA A 226 15.75 26.29 -15.31
N ARG A 227 14.51 25.77 -15.27
CA ARG A 227 13.94 24.91 -16.32
C ARG A 227 12.69 25.49 -16.92
N GLU A 228 12.63 25.52 -18.22
CA GLU A 228 11.45 25.71 -19.05
C GLU A 228 11.21 24.40 -19.79
N ALA A 229 10.38 23.53 -19.19
CA ALA A 229 10.20 22.15 -19.63
C ALA A 229 9.80 22.06 -21.12
N GLY A 230 10.54 21.22 -21.88
CA GLY A 230 10.38 21.06 -23.32
C GLY A 230 11.05 22.12 -24.19
N SER A 231 11.61 23.19 -23.58
CA SER A 231 12.31 24.24 -24.28
C SER A 231 13.81 24.22 -23.95
N ARG A 232 14.13 24.62 -22.72
CA ARG A 232 15.55 24.67 -22.29
C ARG A 232 15.68 24.55 -20.78
N THR A 233 16.81 24.04 -20.35
CA THR A 233 17.24 24.02 -18.95
C THR A 233 18.63 24.63 -18.80
N LYS A 234 18.80 25.51 -17.80
CA LYS A 234 20.09 26.01 -17.38
C LYS A 234 20.44 25.44 -16.02
N ILE A 235 21.67 24.89 -15.91
CA ILE A 235 22.20 24.40 -14.65
C ILE A 235 23.48 25.10 -14.30
N ALA A 236 23.67 25.38 -13.00
CA ALA A 236 24.89 25.91 -12.47
C ALA A 236 25.59 24.84 -11.63
N VAL A 237 26.80 24.47 -12.02
CA VAL A 237 27.56 23.39 -11.38
C VAL A 237 28.85 23.91 -10.77
N CYS A 238 29.25 23.30 -9.66
CA CYS A 238 30.57 23.52 -9.05
C CYS A 238 31.24 22.19 -8.72
N SER A 239 32.54 22.17 -8.61
CA SER A 239 33.32 21.01 -8.14
C SER A 239 33.86 21.24 -6.73
N ASN A 240 33.77 20.21 -5.90
CA ASN A 240 34.38 20.14 -4.59
C ASN A 240 35.86 19.68 -4.68
N ASP A 241 36.27 19.14 -5.84
CA ASP A 241 37.67 18.77 -6.13
C ASP A 241 38.25 19.76 -7.16
N PRO A 242 39.35 20.48 -6.83
CA PRO A 242 40.00 21.43 -7.74
C PRO A 242 40.54 20.79 -9.02
N ASN A 243 40.76 19.48 -9.05
CA ASN A 243 41.27 18.75 -10.23
C ASN A 243 40.15 18.33 -11.20
N VAL A 244 38.87 18.48 -10.82
CA VAL A 244 37.73 18.09 -11.65
C VAL A 244 37.06 19.33 -12.19
N ASP A 245 37.02 19.45 -13.54
CA ASP A 245 36.21 20.47 -14.19
C ASP A 245 34.72 20.10 -14.16
N PRO A 246 33.89 20.84 -13.42
CA PRO A 246 32.49 20.48 -13.25
C PRO A 246 31.67 20.55 -14.56
N VAL A 247 32.00 21.44 -15.46
CA VAL A 247 31.34 21.58 -16.75
C VAL A 247 31.72 20.43 -17.68
N GLY A 248 33.03 20.15 -17.78
CA GLY A 248 33.56 19.06 -18.58
C GLY A 248 33.01 17.69 -18.14
N ALA A 249 32.89 17.44 -16.84
CA ALA A 249 32.35 16.22 -16.27
C ALA A 249 30.86 16.02 -16.68
N CYS A 250 30.06 17.07 -16.61
CA CYS A 250 28.64 17.03 -17.00
C CYS A 250 28.42 16.94 -18.50
N VAL A 251 29.27 17.57 -19.32
CA VAL A 251 29.18 17.52 -20.78
C VAL A 251 29.62 16.15 -21.32
N GLY A 252 30.71 15.63 -20.78
CA GLY A 252 31.32 14.39 -21.24
C GLY A 252 32.08 14.54 -22.59
N MET A 253 32.75 13.44 -23.02
CA MET A 253 33.49 13.45 -24.25
C MET A 253 32.53 13.70 -25.44
N ASN A 254 32.85 14.72 -26.26
CA ASN A 254 32.03 15.14 -27.40
C ASN A 254 30.54 15.38 -27.06
N GLY A 255 30.24 15.74 -25.81
CA GLY A 255 28.88 15.99 -25.38
C GLY A 255 28.04 14.72 -25.14
N ALA A 256 28.64 13.54 -25.03
CA ALA A 256 27.92 12.29 -24.98
C ALA A 256 26.94 12.22 -23.79
N ARG A 257 27.39 12.66 -22.59
CA ARG A 257 26.58 12.62 -21.37
C ARG A 257 25.39 13.58 -21.45
N VAL A 258 25.64 14.84 -21.79
CA VAL A 258 24.57 15.85 -21.90
C VAL A 258 23.59 15.49 -23.02
N ASN A 259 24.06 14.94 -24.15
CA ASN A 259 23.20 14.54 -25.26
C ASN A 259 22.32 13.33 -24.89
N SER A 260 22.78 12.41 -24.06
CA SER A 260 21.96 11.33 -23.49
C SER A 260 20.74 11.89 -22.76
N ILE A 261 20.98 12.90 -21.91
CA ILE A 261 19.91 13.56 -21.16
C ILE A 261 18.97 14.38 -22.06
N VAL A 262 19.55 15.10 -23.05
CA VAL A 262 18.78 15.85 -24.06
C VAL A 262 17.86 14.92 -24.85
N ASN A 263 18.33 13.74 -25.22
CA ASN A 263 17.54 12.73 -25.93
C ASN A 263 16.40 12.17 -25.06
N GLU A 264 16.66 11.90 -23.76
CA GLU A 264 15.61 11.47 -22.82
C GLU A 264 14.53 12.55 -22.64
N LEU A 265 14.94 13.83 -22.66
CA LEU A 265 14.05 15.00 -22.59
C LEU A 265 13.50 15.44 -23.94
N ARG A 266 13.67 14.60 -24.98
CA ARG A 266 13.13 14.80 -26.35
C ARG A 266 13.54 16.11 -27.00
N GLY A 267 14.80 16.49 -26.81
CA GLY A 267 15.40 17.65 -27.46
C GLY A 267 15.35 18.94 -26.63
N GLU A 268 14.98 18.89 -25.37
CA GLU A 268 15.12 20.01 -24.45
C GLU A 268 16.59 20.42 -24.34
N LYS A 269 16.91 21.69 -24.67
CA LYS A 269 18.29 22.18 -24.66
C LYS A 269 18.82 22.31 -23.24
N ILE A 270 20.04 21.84 -23.00
CA ILE A 270 20.68 21.94 -21.68
C ILE A 270 21.92 22.85 -21.80
N GLU A 271 21.92 23.93 -21.02
CA GLU A 271 23.05 24.86 -20.89
C GLU A 271 23.67 24.66 -19.51
N ILE A 272 24.99 24.41 -19.50
CA ILE A 272 25.74 24.13 -18.27
C ILE A 272 26.71 25.27 -18.04
N GLY A 273 26.59 25.93 -16.89
CA GLY A 273 27.48 27.00 -16.46
C GLY A 273 28.17 26.69 -15.14
N ARG A 274 29.35 27.23 -14.94
CA ARG A 274 30.08 27.14 -13.67
C ARG A 274 29.40 28.07 -12.64
N ALA A 275 29.07 27.54 -11.47
CA ALA A 275 28.71 28.38 -10.33
C ALA A 275 29.96 29.00 -9.70
N HIS A 276 29.95 30.30 -9.53
CA HIS A 276 30.95 30.99 -8.70
C HIS A 276 30.45 30.95 -7.24
N VAL A 277 31.16 30.26 -6.40
CA VAL A 277 30.91 30.20 -4.96
C VAL A 277 31.83 31.22 -4.25
#